data_5d6e63ea23ce6328f26d416c0b9a3ae9
#
_entry.id   5d6e63ea23ce6328f26d416c0b9a3ae9
#
_cell.length_a   1.000
_cell.length_b   1.000
_cell.length_c   1.000
_cell.angle_alpha   90.00
_cell.angle_beta   90.00
_cell.angle_gamma   90.00
#
_symmetry.space_group_name_H-M   'P 1'
#
loop_
_entity.id
_entity.type
_entity.pdbx_description
1 polymer ?
#
loop_
_entity_poly.entity_id
_entity_poly.type
_entity_poly.pdbx_seq_one_letter_code
_entity_poly.pdbx_strand_id
1 'polypeptide(L)'
;MATVDVFNMKREKVGSLDLSDEVFGAEVREHLFYEVVKAQLASRRQGTAAAKERSAVSGSTKKLYKQKGTGRARHGSIRAPIYVGGGRAHPPRPRDWSYRPPQKVRQLALTSALSKFAKDGNLVVVDRFELAEIKTKNLLGAIATLKGGKKTLVVDAADNENLRLSIRNCEAHQFLPPEGVNVYDLLRHDTLILSKDAVKQLEARCLKTKSGDAGTAVNKAKNEKPAKAAAPKAAKGAAK
;
A
#
# COMPACT_ATOMS: atom_id res chain seq x y z
N MET A 1 18.51 4.32 25.24
CA MET A 1 17.06 4.51 25.12
C MET A 1 16.81 5.99 24.92
N ALA A 2 16.14 6.37 23.85
CA ALA A 2 15.78 7.78 23.62
C ALA A 2 14.50 8.09 24.40
N THR A 3 14.59 9.02 25.36
CA THR A 3 13.44 9.48 26.12
C THR A 3 12.82 10.70 25.41
N VAL A 4 11.52 10.67 25.15
CA VAL A 4 10.78 11.73 24.49
C VAL A 4 9.71 12.27 25.42
N ASP A 5 9.54 13.60 25.40
CA ASP A 5 8.51 14.26 26.19
C ASP A 5 7.12 13.99 25.63
N VAL A 6 6.18 13.69 26.52
CA VAL A 6 4.76 13.50 26.19
C VAL A 6 4.02 14.79 26.46
N PHE A 7 3.29 15.27 25.47
CA PHE A 7 2.53 16.53 25.53
C PHE A 7 1.02 16.27 25.57
N ASN A 8 0.27 17.22 26.08
CA ASN A 8 -1.18 17.28 25.85
C ASN A 8 -1.48 18.08 24.54
N MET A 9 -2.75 18.19 24.15
CA MET A 9 -3.15 18.97 22.96
C MET A 9 -2.83 20.48 23.07
N LYS A 10 -2.58 21.00 24.28
CA LYS A 10 -2.17 22.39 24.53
C LYS A 10 -0.65 22.57 24.58
N ARG A 11 0.11 21.50 24.32
CA ARG A 11 1.58 21.43 24.36
C ARG A 11 2.17 21.62 25.77
N GLU A 12 1.46 21.29 26.80
CA GLU A 12 2.01 21.19 28.14
C GLU A 12 2.63 19.79 28.30
N LYS A 13 3.79 19.71 28.95
CA LYS A 13 4.46 18.44 29.21
C LYS A 13 3.72 17.70 30.31
N VAL A 14 3.19 16.52 29.99
CA VAL A 14 2.48 15.65 30.93
C VAL A 14 3.42 14.61 31.56
N GLY A 15 4.45 14.18 30.79
CA GLY A 15 5.36 13.13 31.25
C GLY A 15 6.48 12.89 30.24
N SER A 16 7.16 11.79 30.40
CA SER A 16 8.16 11.28 29.45
C SER A 16 7.87 9.83 29.11
N LEU A 17 8.25 9.40 27.92
CA LEU A 17 8.12 8.04 27.43
C LEU A 17 9.45 7.55 26.90
N ASP A 18 9.88 6.37 27.34
CA ASP A 18 11.07 5.72 26.82
C ASP A 18 10.74 4.97 25.54
N LEU A 19 11.45 5.30 24.46
CA LEU A 19 11.29 4.66 23.16
C LEU A 19 12.27 3.48 23.02
N SER A 20 11.83 2.42 22.36
CA SER A 20 12.67 1.27 22.03
C SER A 20 13.77 1.65 21.03
N ASP A 21 15.05 1.46 21.38
CA ASP A 21 16.19 1.70 20.49
C ASP A 21 16.14 0.82 19.23
N GLU A 22 15.51 -0.35 19.32
CA GLU A 22 15.37 -1.25 18.17
C GLU A 22 14.44 -0.70 17.08
N VAL A 23 13.52 0.20 17.44
CA VAL A 23 12.53 0.78 16.51
C VAL A 23 12.84 2.23 16.19
N PHE A 24 13.20 3.04 17.17
CA PHE A 24 13.42 4.48 17.01
C PHE A 24 14.90 4.89 17.02
N GLY A 25 15.79 3.99 17.42
CA GLY A 25 17.26 4.19 17.43
C GLY A 25 17.98 3.47 16.28
N ALA A 26 17.27 2.78 15.41
CA ALA A 26 17.86 1.99 14.34
C ALA A 26 18.66 2.83 13.33
N GLU A 27 19.58 2.17 12.62
CA GLU A 27 20.34 2.77 11.53
C GLU A 27 19.38 3.16 10.37
N VAL A 28 19.51 4.39 9.88
CA VAL A 28 18.71 4.88 8.74
C VAL A 28 19.31 4.35 7.43
N ARG A 29 18.55 3.53 6.70
CA ARG A 29 18.95 2.90 5.45
C ARG A 29 18.09 3.43 4.31
N GLU A 30 18.52 4.51 3.67
CA GLU A 30 17.73 5.22 2.66
C GLU A 30 17.41 4.40 1.41
N HIS A 31 18.31 3.48 1.00
CA HIS A 31 18.07 2.62 -0.17
C HIS A 31 16.83 1.73 -0.02
N LEU A 32 16.48 1.32 1.23
CA LEU A 32 15.29 0.52 1.49
C LEU A 32 13.99 1.32 1.28
N PHE A 33 14.04 2.63 1.49
CA PHE A 33 12.88 3.50 1.22
C PHE A 33 12.48 3.45 -0.24
N TYR A 34 13.45 3.57 -1.15
CA TYR A 34 13.20 3.50 -2.58
C TYR A 34 12.52 2.18 -2.99
N GLU A 35 13.05 1.05 -2.53
CA GLU A 35 12.48 -0.26 -2.87
C GLU A 35 11.04 -0.43 -2.37
N VAL A 36 10.77 -0.05 -1.11
CA VAL A 36 9.45 -0.21 -0.52
C VAL A 36 8.44 0.77 -1.14
N VAL A 37 8.82 2.04 -1.34
CA VAL A 37 7.96 3.03 -1.98
C VAL A 37 7.65 2.65 -3.42
N LYS A 38 8.65 2.18 -4.18
CA LYS A 38 8.46 1.68 -5.55
C LYS A 38 7.45 0.53 -5.60
N ALA A 39 7.54 -0.42 -4.65
CA ALA A 39 6.59 -1.52 -4.55
C ALA A 39 5.16 -1.03 -4.21
N GLN A 40 5.03 -0.10 -3.27
CA GLN A 40 3.75 0.48 -2.90
C GLN A 40 3.09 1.24 -4.06
N LEU A 41 3.85 2.04 -4.79
CA LEU A 41 3.36 2.77 -5.96
C LEU A 41 3.00 1.82 -7.12
N ALA A 42 3.80 0.78 -7.35
CA ALA A 42 3.51 -0.23 -8.36
C ALA A 42 2.21 -0.99 -8.05
N SER A 43 1.96 -1.31 -6.78
CA SER A 43 0.72 -1.98 -6.35
C SER A 43 -0.54 -1.12 -6.50
N ARG A 44 -0.41 0.21 -6.57
CA ARG A 44 -1.53 1.13 -6.82
C ARG A 44 -1.91 1.23 -8.30
N ARG A 45 -1.06 0.72 -9.21
CA ARG A 45 -1.33 0.78 -10.66
C ARG A 45 -2.39 -0.23 -11.04
N GLN A 46 -3.43 0.21 -11.73
CA GLN A 46 -4.52 -0.65 -12.19
C GLN A 46 -4.10 -1.59 -13.35
N GLY A 47 -3.13 -1.19 -14.17
CA GLY A 47 -2.55 -2.02 -15.21
C GLY A 47 -3.49 -2.40 -16.36
N THR A 48 -4.51 -1.61 -16.67
CA THR A 48 -5.56 -1.91 -17.65
C THR A 48 -5.22 -1.53 -19.08
N ALA A 49 -4.03 -0.98 -19.36
CA ALA A 49 -3.63 -0.60 -20.71
C ALA A 49 -3.67 -1.80 -21.64
N ALA A 50 -4.47 -1.72 -22.71
CA ALA A 50 -4.64 -2.77 -23.70
C ALA A 50 -4.70 -2.19 -25.13
N ALA A 51 -4.10 -2.89 -26.08
CA ALA A 51 -4.33 -2.65 -27.48
C ALA A 51 -4.48 -3.99 -28.21
N LYS A 52 -5.26 -4.01 -29.28
CA LYS A 52 -5.54 -5.25 -30.02
C LYS A 52 -4.34 -5.67 -30.84
N GLU A 53 -3.88 -6.91 -30.67
CA GLU A 53 -2.97 -7.57 -31.58
C GLU A 53 -3.69 -8.07 -32.82
N ARG A 54 -2.95 -8.50 -33.84
CA ARG A 54 -3.55 -8.98 -35.12
C ARG A 54 -4.55 -10.10 -34.96
N SER A 55 -4.42 -10.92 -33.92
CA SER A 55 -5.36 -12.01 -33.63
C SER A 55 -6.67 -11.52 -33.03
N ALA A 56 -6.63 -10.42 -32.27
CA ALA A 56 -7.76 -9.83 -31.58
C ALA A 56 -8.57 -8.83 -32.43
N VAL A 57 -8.02 -8.39 -33.58
CA VAL A 57 -8.73 -7.49 -34.50
C VAL A 57 -9.75 -8.29 -35.31
N SER A 58 -10.99 -7.78 -35.44
CA SER A 58 -12.01 -8.33 -36.31
C SER A 58 -11.61 -8.18 -37.79
N GLY A 59 -11.86 -9.18 -38.59
CA GLY A 59 -11.55 -9.15 -40.03
C GLY A 59 -11.24 -10.55 -40.58
N SER A 60 -11.07 -10.66 -41.90
CA SER A 60 -10.77 -11.92 -42.58
C SER A 60 -9.35 -12.42 -42.25
N THR A 61 -9.23 -13.72 -42.03
CA THR A 61 -7.94 -14.42 -41.92
C THR A 61 -7.42 -14.90 -43.26
N LYS A 62 -8.27 -14.80 -44.32
CA LYS A 62 -7.92 -15.25 -45.68
C LYS A 62 -6.69 -14.49 -46.18
N LYS A 63 -5.83 -15.21 -46.93
CA LYS A 63 -4.70 -14.58 -47.64
C LYS A 63 -5.23 -13.60 -48.67
N LEU A 64 -4.66 -12.40 -48.71
CA LEU A 64 -5.12 -11.29 -49.57
C LEU A 64 -5.08 -11.64 -51.06
N TYR A 65 -4.03 -12.33 -51.51
CA TYR A 65 -3.84 -12.74 -52.89
C TYR A 65 -2.87 -13.94 -53.01
N LYS A 66 -2.74 -14.51 -54.18
CA LYS A 66 -1.88 -15.65 -54.47
C LYS A 66 -0.42 -15.36 -54.12
N GLN A 67 0.34 -16.41 -53.77
CA GLN A 67 1.75 -16.32 -53.35
C GLN A 67 2.68 -15.78 -54.43
N LYS A 68 2.38 -16.08 -55.69
CA LYS A 68 3.15 -15.68 -56.88
C LYS A 68 2.20 -15.22 -58.01
N GLY A 69 2.72 -14.52 -59.03
CA GLY A 69 1.96 -14.10 -60.21
C GLY A 69 1.18 -12.80 -60.06
N THR A 70 1.42 -11.99 -59.00
CA THR A 70 0.72 -10.72 -58.77
C THR A 70 1.63 -9.51 -58.93
N GLY A 71 2.97 -9.66 -59.08
CA GLY A 71 3.92 -8.56 -59.08
C GLY A 71 4.04 -7.75 -57.79
N ARG A 72 3.25 -8.08 -56.78
CA ARG A 72 3.19 -7.36 -55.47
C ARG A 72 3.96 -8.09 -54.38
N ALA A 73 4.31 -7.35 -53.32
CA ALA A 73 4.92 -7.93 -52.14
C ALA A 73 4.04 -9.03 -51.55
N ARG A 74 4.63 -10.10 -51.01
CA ARG A 74 3.90 -11.22 -50.41
C ARG A 74 3.26 -10.83 -49.09
N HIS A 75 1.96 -10.94 -49.00
CA HIS A 75 1.19 -10.65 -47.79
C HIS A 75 0.32 -11.82 -47.35
N GLY A 76 0.06 -11.90 -46.05
CA GLY A 76 -0.89 -12.85 -45.45
C GLY A 76 -2.27 -12.20 -45.25
N SER A 77 -2.69 -12.09 -43.98
CA SER A 77 -3.97 -11.52 -43.60
C SER A 77 -3.97 -9.97 -43.60
N ILE A 78 -5.11 -9.38 -43.94
CA ILE A 78 -5.34 -7.92 -43.87
C ILE A 78 -5.20 -7.35 -42.47
N ARG A 79 -5.28 -8.18 -41.40
CA ARG A 79 -5.13 -7.79 -40.02
C ARG A 79 -3.66 -7.56 -39.58
N ALA A 80 -2.72 -7.70 -40.48
CA ALA A 80 -1.31 -7.48 -40.15
C ALA A 80 -1.03 -6.02 -39.77
N PRO A 81 -0.06 -5.75 -38.88
CA PRO A 81 0.23 -4.39 -38.38
C PRO A 81 0.59 -3.36 -39.43
N ILE A 82 1.01 -3.80 -40.63
CA ILE A 82 1.37 -2.93 -41.76
C ILE A 82 0.16 -2.30 -42.46
N TYR A 83 -1.05 -2.81 -42.20
CA TYR A 83 -2.27 -2.32 -42.82
C TYR A 83 -3.02 -1.36 -41.89
N VAL A 84 -3.65 -0.37 -42.50
CA VAL A 84 -4.57 0.54 -41.83
C VAL A 84 -5.72 -0.28 -41.22
N GLY A 85 -5.98 -0.10 -39.93
CA GLY A 85 -6.97 -0.91 -39.22
C GLY A 85 -6.48 -2.30 -38.79
N GLY A 86 -5.24 -2.66 -39.09
CA GLY A 86 -4.61 -3.90 -38.59
C GLY A 86 -4.28 -3.85 -37.09
N GLY A 87 -3.86 -4.99 -36.57
CA GLY A 87 -3.43 -5.10 -35.18
C GLY A 87 -2.12 -4.39 -34.88
N ARG A 88 -1.91 -4.01 -33.63
CA ARG A 88 -0.63 -3.41 -33.22
C ARG A 88 0.43 -4.50 -33.02
N ALA A 89 1.66 -4.27 -33.47
CA ALA A 89 2.79 -5.11 -33.14
C ALA A 89 3.22 -4.85 -31.70
N HIS A 90 3.41 -5.89 -30.91
CA HIS A 90 3.76 -5.81 -29.48
C HIS A 90 2.89 -4.82 -28.68
N PRO A 91 1.56 -5.02 -28.67
CA PRO A 91 0.66 -4.14 -27.94
C PRO A 91 0.83 -4.28 -26.43
N PRO A 92 0.52 -3.23 -25.67
CA PRO A 92 0.38 -3.38 -24.23
C PRO A 92 -0.76 -4.37 -23.93
N ARG A 93 -0.55 -5.21 -22.94
CA ARG A 93 -1.56 -6.13 -22.41
C ARG A 93 -1.83 -5.82 -20.94
N PRO A 94 -3.06 -5.97 -20.46
CA PRO A 94 -3.36 -5.84 -19.05
C PRO A 94 -2.45 -6.75 -18.23
N ARG A 95 -1.81 -6.18 -17.22
CA ARG A 95 -0.92 -6.94 -16.33
C ARG A 95 -0.97 -6.39 -14.91
N ASP A 96 -0.77 -7.24 -13.93
CA ASP A 96 -0.49 -6.85 -12.57
C ASP A 96 0.94 -6.31 -12.46
N TRP A 97 1.08 -5.14 -11.83
CA TRP A 97 2.35 -4.49 -11.57
C TRP A 97 2.81 -4.71 -10.13
N SER A 98 1.98 -5.31 -9.31
CA SER A 98 2.30 -5.51 -7.91
C SER A 98 3.46 -6.49 -7.74
N TYR A 99 4.36 -6.15 -6.86
CA TYR A 99 5.38 -7.06 -6.36
C TYR A 99 5.60 -6.80 -4.88
N ARG A 100 6.00 -7.81 -4.16
CA ARG A 100 6.14 -7.75 -2.71
C ARG A 100 7.59 -7.95 -2.30
N PRO A 101 8.30 -6.91 -1.85
CA PRO A 101 9.62 -7.06 -1.27
C PRO A 101 9.61 -8.01 -0.06
N PRO A 102 10.74 -8.67 0.27
CA PRO A 102 10.84 -9.54 1.44
C PRO A 102 10.36 -8.83 2.71
N GLN A 103 9.78 -9.59 3.63
CA GLN A 103 9.22 -9.04 4.88
C GLN A 103 10.26 -8.28 5.71
N LYS A 104 11.48 -8.83 5.83
CA LYS A 104 12.59 -8.19 6.55
C LYS A 104 12.94 -6.81 5.96
N VAL A 105 12.96 -6.67 4.62
CA VAL A 105 13.21 -5.39 3.92
C VAL A 105 12.14 -4.36 4.28
N ARG A 106 10.86 -4.74 4.24
CA ARG A 106 9.75 -3.84 4.57
C ARG A 106 9.78 -3.37 6.03
N GLN A 107 10.16 -4.25 6.95
CA GLN A 107 10.29 -3.91 8.36
C GLN A 107 11.48 -2.99 8.62
N LEU A 108 12.66 -3.33 8.10
CA LEU A 108 13.84 -2.47 8.23
C LEU A 108 13.60 -1.09 7.61
N ALA A 109 12.84 -0.98 6.52
CA ALA A 109 12.45 0.30 5.96
C ALA A 109 11.53 1.09 6.91
N LEU A 110 10.54 0.43 7.53
CA LEU A 110 9.63 1.08 8.48
C LEU A 110 10.37 1.55 9.73
N THR A 111 11.20 0.71 10.34
CA THR A 111 12.00 1.08 11.51
C THR A 111 13.00 2.19 11.17
N SER A 112 13.67 2.14 10.02
CA SER A 112 14.54 3.22 9.55
C SER A 112 13.80 4.54 9.36
N ALA A 113 12.57 4.52 8.85
CA ALA A 113 11.76 5.74 8.70
C ALA A 113 11.36 6.34 10.05
N LEU A 114 10.91 5.52 11.00
CA LEU A 114 10.58 5.98 12.36
C LEU A 114 11.81 6.52 13.08
N SER A 115 12.97 5.86 12.94
CA SER A 115 14.24 6.32 13.51
C SER A 115 14.69 7.66 12.91
N LYS A 116 14.42 7.91 11.62
CA LYS A 116 14.72 9.18 10.97
C LYS A 116 13.93 10.32 11.63
N PHE A 117 12.60 10.14 11.85
CA PHE A 117 11.79 11.14 12.55
C PHE A 117 12.27 11.41 13.97
N ALA A 118 12.69 10.38 14.70
CA ALA A 118 13.23 10.54 16.05
C ALA A 118 14.57 11.30 16.05
N LYS A 119 15.49 11.00 15.12
CA LYS A 119 16.78 11.69 14.98
C LYS A 119 16.67 13.13 14.53
N ASP A 120 15.75 13.41 13.60
CA ASP A 120 15.51 14.76 13.07
C ASP A 120 14.72 15.65 14.05
N GLY A 121 14.24 15.12 15.19
CA GLY A 121 13.43 15.84 16.17
C GLY A 121 12.01 16.17 15.69
N ASN A 122 11.55 15.54 14.63
CA ASN A 122 10.23 15.75 14.02
C ASN A 122 9.17 14.78 14.55
N LEU A 123 9.45 14.10 15.64
CA LEU A 123 8.55 13.20 16.35
C LEU A 123 7.96 13.92 17.57
N VAL A 124 6.63 13.98 17.63
CA VAL A 124 5.88 14.53 18.76
C VAL A 124 5.01 13.43 19.35
N VAL A 125 5.09 13.21 20.65
CA VAL A 125 4.23 12.23 21.34
C VAL A 125 3.19 12.98 22.14
N VAL A 126 1.91 12.59 21.96
CA VAL A 126 0.76 13.17 22.65
C VAL A 126 0.13 12.10 23.53
N ASP A 127 -0.34 12.45 24.72
CA ASP A 127 -0.99 11.52 25.62
C ASP A 127 -2.26 10.94 24.97
N ARG A 128 -3.23 11.82 24.64
CA ARG A 128 -4.49 11.46 23.96
C ARG A 128 -4.96 12.58 23.05
N PHE A 129 -5.69 12.20 21.99
CA PHE A 129 -6.43 13.13 21.15
C PHE A 129 -7.90 13.16 21.56
N GLU A 130 -8.28 14.17 22.33
CA GLU A 130 -9.67 14.37 22.78
C GLU A 130 -10.27 15.56 22.03
N LEU A 131 -11.11 15.26 21.03
CA LEU A 131 -11.90 16.25 20.31
C LEU A 131 -13.37 16.09 20.71
N ALA A 132 -13.93 17.13 21.35
CA ALA A 132 -15.33 17.13 21.76
C ALA A 132 -16.30 17.12 20.57
N GLU A 133 -15.90 17.78 19.46
CA GLU A 133 -16.71 17.92 18.26
C GLU A 133 -15.88 17.64 17.01
N ILE A 134 -16.56 17.20 15.93
CA ILE A 134 -15.95 16.99 14.62
C ILE A 134 -15.79 18.34 13.92
N LYS A 135 -14.63 19.02 14.13
CA LYS A 135 -14.31 20.31 13.51
C LYS A 135 -12.86 20.36 13.06
N THR A 136 -12.63 20.59 11.77
CA THR A 136 -11.29 20.71 11.18
C THR A 136 -10.52 21.90 11.77
N LYS A 137 -11.19 23.03 12.01
CA LYS A 137 -10.56 24.25 12.57
C LYS A 137 -9.93 23.99 13.94
N ASN A 138 -10.61 23.28 14.83
CA ASN A 138 -10.12 22.96 16.16
C ASN A 138 -8.88 22.06 16.09
N LEU A 139 -8.92 21.06 15.20
CA LEU A 139 -7.79 20.16 14.98
C LEU A 139 -6.57 20.89 14.40
N LEU A 140 -6.77 21.76 13.39
CA LEU A 140 -5.67 22.54 12.82
C LEU A 140 -5.03 23.47 13.86
N GLY A 141 -5.83 24.09 14.73
CA GLY A 141 -5.33 24.85 15.87
C GLY A 141 -4.47 24.01 16.83
N ALA A 142 -4.90 22.80 17.16
CA ALA A 142 -4.14 21.87 18.00
C ALA A 142 -2.83 21.42 17.32
N ILE A 143 -2.85 21.08 16.03
CA ILE A 143 -1.62 20.73 15.27
C ILE A 143 -0.64 21.88 15.23
N ALA A 144 -1.10 23.13 15.00
CA ALA A 144 -0.26 24.32 15.02
C ALA A 144 0.37 24.54 16.41
N THR A 145 -0.40 24.36 17.50
CA THR A 145 0.10 24.47 18.88
C THR A 145 1.18 23.43 19.16
N LEU A 146 1.02 22.20 18.65
CA LEU A 146 1.99 21.11 18.78
C LEU A 146 3.25 21.32 17.91
N LYS A 147 3.36 22.44 17.18
CA LYS A 147 4.40 22.70 16.17
C LYS A 147 4.42 21.62 15.05
N GLY A 148 3.27 21.16 14.67
CA GLY A 148 3.16 20.35 13.47
C GLY A 148 3.69 21.13 12.27
N GLY A 149 4.52 20.48 11.44
CA GLY A 149 5.06 21.08 10.22
C GLY A 149 3.98 21.37 9.18
N LYS A 150 4.39 21.75 7.97
CA LYS A 150 3.45 22.00 6.85
C LYS A 150 2.61 20.78 6.55
N LYS A 151 3.20 19.59 6.65
CA LYS A 151 2.54 18.30 6.42
C LYS A 151 2.73 17.41 7.65
N THR A 152 1.65 17.06 8.30
CA THR A 152 1.70 16.29 9.54
C THR A 152 0.95 14.97 9.39
N LEU A 153 1.60 13.87 9.78
CA LEU A 153 0.97 12.58 9.94
C LEU A 153 0.57 12.38 11.39
N VAL A 154 -0.72 12.18 11.64
CA VAL A 154 -1.27 11.90 12.96
C VAL A 154 -1.60 10.42 13.04
N VAL A 155 -1.08 9.75 14.06
CA VAL A 155 -1.32 8.32 14.30
C VAL A 155 -1.96 8.11 15.65
N ASP A 156 -3.14 7.55 15.65
CA ASP A 156 -3.92 7.20 16.84
C ASP A 156 -4.74 5.94 16.60
N ALA A 157 -5.35 5.40 17.64
CA ALA A 157 -6.22 4.24 17.51
C ALA A 157 -7.34 4.46 16.48
N ALA A 158 -7.75 3.40 15.80
CA ALA A 158 -8.80 3.45 14.78
C ALA A 158 -10.16 3.90 15.32
N ASP A 159 -10.40 3.71 16.61
CA ASP A 159 -11.66 3.97 17.31
C ASP A 159 -11.95 5.48 17.49
N ASN A 160 -10.93 6.34 17.30
CA ASN A 160 -11.09 7.79 17.42
C ASN A 160 -11.75 8.39 16.15
N GLU A 161 -13.08 8.24 16.06
CA GLU A 161 -13.84 8.74 14.90
C GLU A 161 -13.82 10.26 14.78
N ASN A 162 -13.88 10.99 15.89
CA ASN A 162 -13.86 12.44 15.88
C ASN A 162 -12.58 12.98 15.24
N LEU A 163 -11.43 12.41 15.57
CA LEU A 163 -10.15 12.75 14.98
C LEU A 163 -10.11 12.41 13.49
N ARG A 164 -10.51 11.20 13.14
CA ARG A 164 -10.53 10.69 11.75
C ARG A 164 -11.39 11.57 10.84
N LEU A 165 -12.59 11.93 11.28
CA LEU A 165 -13.51 12.75 10.49
C LEU A 165 -13.07 14.21 10.41
N SER A 166 -12.45 14.75 11.48
CA SER A 166 -11.94 16.11 11.52
C SER A 166 -10.75 16.33 10.55
N ILE A 167 -9.86 15.33 10.40
CA ILE A 167 -8.67 15.45 9.56
C ILE A 167 -8.94 15.14 8.08
N ARG A 168 -10.01 14.37 7.77
CA ARG A 168 -10.29 13.83 6.44
C ARG A 168 -10.30 14.86 5.32
N ASN A 169 -10.78 16.08 5.59
CA ASN A 169 -10.85 17.16 4.60
C ASN A 169 -9.55 17.96 4.44
N CYS A 170 -8.50 17.65 5.22
CA CYS A 170 -7.24 18.37 5.17
C CYS A 170 -6.28 17.70 4.17
N GLU A 171 -5.80 18.40 3.15
CA GLU A 171 -4.83 17.88 2.19
C GLU A 171 -3.42 17.73 2.77
N ALA A 172 -3.05 18.64 3.68
CA ALA A 172 -1.73 18.71 4.27
C ALA A 172 -1.52 17.75 5.44
N HIS A 173 -2.61 17.32 6.08
CA HIS A 173 -2.55 16.47 7.27
C HIS A 173 -3.30 15.16 7.02
N GLN A 174 -2.75 14.07 7.51
CA GLN A 174 -3.33 12.75 7.32
C GLN A 174 -3.44 12.01 8.65
N PHE A 175 -4.52 11.26 8.83
CA PHE A 175 -4.69 10.31 9.93
C PHE A 175 -4.44 8.89 9.45
N LEU A 176 -3.72 8.12 10.24
CA LEU A 176 -3.55 6.68 10.03
C LEU A 176 -3.65 5.95 11.37
N PRO A 177 -4.29 4.78 11.40
CA PRO A 177 -4.18 3.89 12.55
C PRO A 177 -2.77 3.27 12.59
N PRO A 178 -2.27 2.82 13.76
CA PRO A 178 -0.95 2.23 13.90
C PRO A 178 -0.68 1.04 12.95
N GLU A 179 -1.72 0.28 12.63
CA GLU A 179 -1.65 -0.81 11.66
C GLU A 179 -1.48 -0.34 10.22
N GLY A 180 -2.00 0.85 9.90
CA GLY A 180 -1.97 1.46 8.57
C GLY A 180 -0.68 2.22 8.26
N VAL A 181 0.16 2.51 9.26
CA VAL A 181 1.41 3.26 9.05
C VAL A 181 2.31 2.56 8.04
N ASN A 182 2.76 3.30 7.04
CA ASN A 182 3.61 2.81 5.97
C ASN A 182 4.70 3.81 5.60
N VAL A 183 5.74 3.33 4.91
CA VAL A 183 6.93 4.13 4.58
C VAL A 183 6.60 5.30 3.65
N TYR A 184 5.68 5.11 2.69
CA TYR A 184 5.31 6.16 1.75
C TYR A 184 4.67 7.36 2.45
N ASP A 185 3.70 7.11 3.34
CA ASP A 185 3.02 8.19 4.06
C ASP A 185 3.95 8.85 5.08
N LEU A 186 4.85 8.10 5.75
CA LEU A 186 5.89 8.69 6.59
C LEU A 186 6.76 9.66 5.80
N LEU A 187 7.32 9.26 4.66
CA LEU A 187 8.21 10.10 3.87
C LEU A 187 7.51 11.29 3.20
N ARG A 188 6.17 11.24 3.04
CA ARG A 188 5.38 12.33 2.48
C ARG A 188 5.16 13.48 3.46
N HIS A 189 5.23 13.21 4.75
CA HIS A 189 4.96 14.17 5.82
C HIS A 189 6.25 14.62 6.50
N ASP A 190 6.25 15.87 6.97
CA ASP A 190 7.40 16.49 7.61
C ASP A 190 7.45 16.20 9.11
N THR A 191 6.28 16.05 9.75
CA THR A 191 6.15 15.85 11.20
C THR A 191 5.27 14.64 11.49
N LEU A 192 5.66 13.84 12.45
CA LEU A 192 4.93 12.66 12.93
C LEU A 192 4.41 12.93 14.34
N ILE A 193 3.09 12.88 14.53
CA ILE A 193 2.46 13.01 15.84
C ILE A 193 1.84 11.66 16.20
N LEU A 194 2.29 11.07 17.29
CA LEU A 194 1.83 9.77 17.78
C LEU A 194 1.10 9.92 19.10
N SER A 195 0.01 9.19 19.32
CA SER A 195 -0.50 8.98 20.67
C SER A 195 0.39 7.98 21.42
N LYS A 196 0.39 8.07 22.75
CA LYS A 196 1.15 7.17 23.62
C LYS A 196 0.82 5.68 23.36
N ASP A 197 -0.45 5.37 23.13
CA ASP A 197 -0.88 4.01 22.84
C ASP A 197 -0.47 3.56 21.42
N ALA A 198 -0.47 4.49 20.45
CA ALA A 198 0.00 4.22 19.11
C ALA A 198 1.50 3.89 19.08
N VAL A 199 2.33 4.54 19.90
CA VAL A 199 3.75 4.19 20.03
C VAL A 199 3.93 2.75 20.44
N LYS A 200 3.26 2.31 21.50
CA LYS A 200 3.33 0.90 21.99
C LYS A 200 2.88 -0.10 20.93
N GLN A 201 1.82 0.22 20.18
CA GLN A 201 1.32 -0.64 19.12
C GLN A 201 2.30 -0.72 17.93
N LEU A 202 2.93 0.40 17.55
CA LEU A 202 3.96 0.42 16.51
C LEU A 202 5.20 -0.38 16.92
N GLU A 203 5.66 -0.23 18.16
CA GLU A 203 6.77 -1.03 18.70
C GLU A 203 6.44 -2.53 18.66
N ALA A 204 5.26 -2.90 19.18
CA ALA A 204 4.81 -4.29 19.15
C ALA A 204 4.71 -4.84 17.71
N ARG A 205 4.26 -4.02 16.74
CA ARG A 205 4.20 -4.40 15.32
C ARG A 205 5.58 -4.62 14.72
N CYS A 206 6.53 -3.75 15.03
CA CYS A 206 7.90 -3.85 14.52
C CYS A 206 8.67 -5.00 15.16
N LEU A 207 8.46 -5.29 16.44
CA LEU A 207 9.14 -6.34 17.20
C LEU A 207 8.54 -7.74 16.94
N LYS A 208 7.21 -7.87 16.87
CA LYS A 208 6.52 -9.17 16.61
C LYS A 208 7.01 -9.91 15.38
N THR A 209 7.55 -9.22 14.41
CA THR A 209 8.01 -9.83 13.18
C THR A 209 9.47 -10.33 13.26
N LYS A 210 10.18 -10.04 14.34
CA LYS A 210 11.51 -10.66 14.62
C LYS A 210 11.39 -12.08 15.23
N SER A 211 10.30 -12.37 15.94
CA SER A 211 9.96 -13.72 16.42
C SER A 211 9.08 -14.39 15.37
N GLY A 212 9.71 -15.17 14.46
CA GLY A 212 9.06 -15.81 13.34
C GLY A 212 7.75 -16.56 13.65
N ASP A 213 6.90 -16.70 12.65
CA ASP A 213 5.78 -17.63 12.53
C ASP A 213 4.45 -17.36 13.24
N ALA A 214 3.77 -16.26 12.87
CA ALA A 214 2.31 -16.27 13.04
C ALA A 214 1.52 -15.91 11.77
N GLY A 215 2.19 -15.67 10.62
CA GLY A 215 1.56 -15.21 9.37
C GLY A 215 1.17 -16.28 8.37
N THR A 216 1.54 -17.54 8.57
CA THR A 216 1.31 -18.63 7.59
C THR A 216 -0.02 -19.37 7.78
N ALA A 217 -0.65 -19.24 8.94
CA ALA A 217 -1.88 -19.98 9.25
C ALA A 217 -3.14 -19.38 8.58
N VAL A 218 -3.20 -18.05 8.39
CA VAL A 218 -4.40 -17.39 7.87
C VAL A 218 -4.54 -17.52 6.33
N ASN A 219 -3.44 -17.70 5.61
CA ASN A 219 -3.47 -17.84 4.15
C ASN A 219 -3.67 -19.29 3.68
N LYS A 220 -3.49 -20.31 4.55
CA LYS A 220 -3.76 -21.70 4.20
C LYS A 220 -5.25 -22.02 4.17
N ALA A 221 -6.03 -21.38 5.03
CA ALA A 221 -7.48 -21.60 5.10
C ALA A 221 -8.28 -20.97 3.93
N LYS A 222 -7.71 -20.00 3.19
CA LYS A 222 -8.38 -19.36 2.03
C LYS A 222 -8.13 -20.09 0.69
N ASN A 223 -7.20 -21.04 0.62
CA ASN A 223 -6.86 -21.76 -0.61
C ASN A 223 -7.41 -23.20 -0.68
N GLU A 224 -8.12 -23.67 0.32
CA GLU A 224 -8.87 -24.92 0.21
C GLU A 224 -10.17 -24.64 -0.54
N LYS A 225 -10.14 -24.87 -1.86
CA LYS A 225 -11.35 -24.96 -2.68
C LYS A 225 -12.22 -26.07 -2.11
N PRO A 226 -13.53 -25.85 -1.88
CA PRO A 226 -14.41 -26.93 -1.48
C PRO A 226 -14.37 -28.04 -2.53
N ALA A 227 -14.08 -29.25 -2.09
CA ALA A 227 -14.11 -30.45 -2.92
C ALA A 227 -15.46 -30.55 -3.61
N LYS A 228 -15.46 -30.62 -4.94
CA LYS A 228 -16.67 -30.87 -5.74
C LYS A 228 -17.33 -32.14 -5.24
N ALA A 229 -18.51 -32.01 -4.65
CA ALA A 229 -19.37 -33.16 -4.32
C ALA A 229 -19.65 -33.93 -5.59
N ALA A 230 -19.28 -35.21 -5.59
CA ALA A 230 -19.55 -36.15 -6.69
C ALA A 230 -21.07 -36.33 -6.78
N ALA A 231 -21.64 -36.04 -7.95
CA ALA A 231 -23.03 -36.34 -8.25
C ALA A 231 -23.26 -37.86 -8.25
N PRO A 232 -24.38 -38.37 -7.71
CA PRO A 232 -24.68 -39.82 -7.71
C PRO A 232 -24.94 -40.28 -9.14
N LYS A 233 -24.28 -41.38 -9.55
CA LYS A 233 -24.54 -42.10 -10.81
C LYS A 233 -25.95 -42.70 -10.77
N ALA A 234 -26.82 -42.20 -11.65
CA ALA A 234 -28.11 -42.82 -11.89
C ALA A 234 -27.95 -44.23 -12.43
N ALA A 235 -28.50 -45.21 -11.72
CA ALA A 235 -28.57 -46.62 -12.13
C ALA A 235 -29.52 -46.73 -13.33
N LYS A 236 -29.01 -47.20 -14.48
CA LYS A 236 -29.85 -47.69 -15.59
C LYS A 236 -30.44 -49.02 -15.19
N GLY A 237 -31.73 -49.01 -14.84
CA GLY A 237 -32.54 -50.20 -14.70
C GLY A 237 -32.80 -50.86 -16.05
N ALA A 238 -32.54 -52.15 -16.15
CA ALA A 238 -32.97 -53.00 -17.22
C ALA A 238 -34.47 -53.29 -17.11
N ALA A 239 -35.21 -53.17 -18.20
CA ALA A 239 -36.47 -53.88 -18.40
C ALA A 239 -36.73 -54.04 -19.90
N LYS A 240 -36.74 -55.33 -20.29
CA LYS A 240 -37.49 -56.01 -21.34
C LYS A 240 -37.79 -55.25 -22.65
#